data_f13486908aa7361eb2e6113a396369e9
#
_entry.id   f13486908aa7361eb2e6113a396369e9
#
_cell.length_a   1.000
_cell.length_b   1.000
_cell.length_c   1.000
_cell.angle_alpha   90.00
_cell.angle_beta   90.00
_cell.angle_gamma   90.00
#
_symmetry.space_group_name_H-M   'P 1'
#
loop_
_entity.id
_entity.type
_entity.pdbx_description
1 polymer ?
#
loop_
_entity_poly.entity_id
_entity_poly.type
_entity_poly.pdbx_seq_one_letter_code
_entity_poly.pdbx_strand_id
1 'polypeptide(L)'
;LTATQQIIKQAEGMTLEELAQKAIEESNGKTFYGVGNSSRGKAALPLFIEYLQSIDPSYSMEFDWQQPKNNKIFEQLTADSLKPEGTFAMTLIQDGNQIESKMTQTGILDTFIPKEWAEANGTTPDAVDGYLALQTLNKVFEYNCTGSKVYDNCWDFVAEDTHALFMDIDSEVVGKNFLYMLTEDKYAAMLKDAFNALPADEQAYFQPTIDEMESEANDLGLGADGKYALAWIKLWVGSYNAQTDDGPICNTLVSDSATDQCGLLVYSKLRSVEESAGVSVNNIKVAAY
;
A
#
# COMPACT_ATOMS: atom_id res chain seq x y z
N LEU A 1 -0.13 -19.38 25.66
CA LEU A 1 -1.05 -18.77 24.69
C LEU A 1 -1.83 -17.66 25.36
N THR A 2 -1.99 -16.52 24.68
CA THR A 2 -2.90 -15.45 25.10
C THR A 2 -4.36 -15.94 25.00
N ALA A 3 -5.31 -15.17 25.55
CA ALA A 3 -6.74 -15.50 25.41
C ALA A 3 -7.14 -15.54 23.92
N THR A 4 -6.69 -14.58 23.12
CA THR A 4 -6.92 -14.52 21.67
C THR A 4 -6.35 -15.75 20.96
N GLN A 5 -5.12 -16.13 21.25
CA GLN A 5 -4.50 -17.33 20.66
C GLN A 5 -5.20 -18.63 21.04
N GLN A 6 -5.81 -18.70 22.24
CA GLN A 6 -6.63 -19.85 22.62
C GLN A 6 -7.92 -19.93 21.82
N ILE A 7 -8.58 -18.78 21.56
CA ILE A 7 -9.77 -18.69 20.71
C ILE A 7 -9.43 -19.09 19.28
N ILE A 8 -8.34 -18.55 18.72
CA ILE A 8 -7.87 -18.89 17.37
C ILE A 8 -7.64 -20.39 17.25
N LYS A 9 -6.95 -21.00 18.22
CA LYS A 9 -6.68 -22.42 18.22
C LYS A 9 -7.95 -23.28 18.26
N GLN A 10 -8.99 -22.82 18.95
CA GLN A 10 -10.29 -23.50 18.92
C GLN A 10 -10.97 -23.36 17.55
N ALA A 11 -10.86 -22.15 16.95
CA ALA A 11 -11.47 -21.84 15.66
C ALA A 11 -10.80 -22.55 14.46
N GLU A 12 -9.52 -22.92 14.56
CA GLU A 12 -8.79 -23.63 13.49
C GLU A 12 -9.46 -24.90 12.98
N GLY A 13 -10.18 -25.63 13.85
CA GLY A 13 -10.87 -26.87 13.52
C GLY A 13 -12.34 -26.67 13.11
N MET A 14 -12.88 -25.45 13.16
CA MET A 14 -14.29 -25.20 12.91
C MET A 14 -14.59 -25.02 11.42
N THR A 15 -15.78 -25.46 11.02
CA THR A 15 -16.36 -25.13 9.70
C THR A 15 -16.76 -23.66 9.64
N LEU A 16 -16.98 -23.13 8.44
CA LEU A 16 -17.50 -21.75 8.28
C LEU A 16 -18.88 -21.59 8.94
N GLU A 17 -19.70 -22.63 8.93
CA GLU A 17 -21.01 -22.63 9.61
C GLU A 17 -20.86 -22.55 11.13
N GLU A 18 -19.96 -23.33 11.73
CA GLU A 18 -19.67 -23.29 13.16
C GLU A 18 -19.08 -21.94 13.57
N LEU A 19 -18.18 -21.35 12.76
CA LEU A 19 -17.65 -20.02 12.98
C LEU A 19 -18.75 -18.95 12.90
N ALA A 20 -19.69 -19.07 11.97
CA ALA A 20 -20.81 -18.15 11.84
C ALA A 20 -21.75 -18.23 13.07
N GLN A 21 -22.03 -19.44 13.59
CA GLN A 21 -22.80 -19.60 14.82
C GLN A 21 -22.09 -18.95 16.02
N LYS A 22 -20.77 -19.13 16.12
CA LYS A 22 -19.97 -18.46 17.17
C LYS A 22 -20.00 -16.95 17.02
N ALA A 23 -19.88 -16.43 15.82
CA ALA A 23 -19.98 -15.00 15.55
C ALA A 23 -21.34 -14.43 16.00
N ILE A 24 -22.46 -15.15 15.75
CA ILE A 24 -23.79 -14.78 16.21
C ILE A 24 -23.84 -14.75 17.75
N GLU A 25 -23.39 -15.82 18.41
CA GLU A 25 -23.37 -15.92 19.88
C GLU A 25 -22.59 -14.77 20.53
N GLU A 26 -21.44 -14.39 19.95
CA GLU A 26 -20.51 -13.44 20.53
C GLU A 26 -20.86 -11.97 20.24
N SER A 27 -21.47 -11.68 19.09
CA SER A 27 -21.64 -10.30 18.60
C SER A 27 -23.10 -9.80 18.54
N ASN A 28 -24.10 -10.66 18.73
CA ASN A 28 -25.49 -10.25 18.66
C ASN A 28 -25.82 -9.14 19.68
N GLY A 29 -26.41 -8.05 19.19
CA GLY A 29 -26.78 -6.88 19.99
C GLY A 29 -25.58 -6.00 20.42
N LYS A 30 -24.39 -6.25 19.91
CA LYS A 30 -23.16 -5.49 20.25
C LYS A 30 -22.70 -4.60 19.10
N THR A 31 -21.74 -3.73 19.39
CA THR A 31 -21.04 -2.92 18.40
C THR A 31 -19.70 -3.54 18.07
N PHE A 32 -19.45 -3.78 16.78
CA PHE A 32 -18.18 -4.21 16.26
C PHE A 32 -17.28 -3.00 15.97
N TYR A 33 -16.11 -2.95 16.55
CA TYR A 33 -15.14 -1.90 16.33
C TYR A 33 -14.00 -2.40 15.45
N GLY A 34 -13.79 -1.70 14.32
CA GLY A 34 -12.69 -2.00 13.41
C GLY A 34 -11.89 -0.76 13.08
N VAL A 35 -10.63 -0.95 12.71
CA VAL A 35 -9.74 0.13 12.27
C VAL A 35 -8.94 -0.30 11.06
N GLY A 36 -8.81 0.57 10.07
CA GLY A 36 -8.04 0.24 8.89
C GLY A 36 -7.85 1.42 7.94
N ASN A 37 -6.90 1.31 7.05
CA ASN A 37 -6.64 2.35 6.04
C ASN A 37 -7.48 2.20 4.76
N SER A 38 -8.37 1.23 4.72
CA SER A 38 -9.23 0.95 3.56
C SER A 38 -10.71 1.04 3.91
N SER A 39 -11.48 1.73 3.07
CA SER A 39 -12.95 1.74 3.14
C SER A 39 -13.60 0.37 2.87
N ARG A 40 -12.83 -0.59 2.38
CA ARG A 40 -13.32 -1.96 2.12
C ARG A 40 -13.74 -2.67 3.40
N GLY A 41 -13.07 -2.42 4.52
CA GLY A 41 -13.51 -2.92 5.83
C GLY A 41 -14.91 -2.45 6.17
N LYS A 42 -15.17 -1.14 6.03
CA LYS A 42 -16.51 -0.57 6.21
C LYS A 42 -17.54 -1.16 5.24
N ALA A 43 -17.16 -1.38 3.98
CA ALA A 43 -18.07 -1.92 2.98
C ALA A 43 -18.36 -3.42 3.16
N ALA A 44 -17.46 -4.17 3.77
CA ALA A 44 -17.64 -5.60 4.03
C ALA A 44 -18.58 -5.88 5.22
N LEU A 45 -18.63 -5.01 6.21
CA LEU A 45 -19.40 -5.24 7.43
C LEU A 45 -20.92 -5.41 7.20
N PRO A 46 -21.60 -4.62 6.35
CA PRO A 46 -23.01 -4.86 6.02
C PRO A 46 -23.25 -6.26 5.40
N LEU A 47 -22.35 -6.72 4.54
CA LEU A 47 -22.45 -8.04 3.91
C LEU A 47 -22.26 -9.15 4.94
N PHE A 48 -21.37 -8.96 5.90
CA PHE A 48 -21.18 -9.88 7.01
C PHE A 48 -22.44 -9.97 7.88
N ILE A 49 -23.05 -8.83 8.21
CA ILE A 49 -24.31 -8.80 8.98
C ILE A 49 -25.44 -9.51 8.20
N GLU A 50 -25.58 -9.22 6.91
CA GLU A 50 -26.57 -9.87 6.04
C GLU A 50 -26.37 -11.39 5.99
N TYR A 51 -25.13 -11.85 5.90
CA TYR A 51 -24.82 -13.27 5.94
C TYR A 51 -25.24 -13.90 7.26
N LEU A 52 -24.95 -13.31 8.41
CA LEU A 52 -25.35 -13.84 9.72
C LEU A 52 -26.88 -13.78 9.92
N GLN A 53 -27.54 -12.76 9.38
CA GLN A 53 -29.00 -12.69 9.37
C GLN A 53 -29.67 -13.74 8.48
N SER A 54 -28.98 -14.25 7.49
CA SER A 54 -29.47 -15.40 6.69
C SER A 54 -29.50 -16.70 7.50
N ILE A 55 -28.71 -16.78 8.57
CA ILE A 55 -28.64 -17.93 9.49
C ILE A 55 -29.61 -17.70 10.67
N ASP A 56 -29.53 -16.52 11.29
CA ASP A 56 -30.46 -16.10 12.35
C ASP A 56 -31.11 -14.76 12.00
N PRO A 57 -32.38 -14.76 11.56
CA PRO A 57 -33.08 -13.51 11.19
C PRO A 57 -33.23 -12.51 12.34
N SER A 58 -33.03 -12.92 13.60
CA SER A 58 -33.06 -12.02 14.75
C SER A 58 -31.73 -11.33 15.05
N TYR A 59 -30.66 -11.72 14.35
CA TYR A 59 -29.32 -11.17 14.55
C TYR A 59 -29.26 -9.69 14.22
N SER A 60 -28.63 -8.94 15.12
CA SER A 60 -28.34 -7.52 14.91
C SER A 60 -26.97 -7.17 15.47
N MET A 61 -26.21 -6.39 14.72
CA MET A 61 -24.92 -5.86 15.13
C MET A 61 -24.73 -4.45 14.57
N GLU A 62 -24.33 -3.52 15.40
CA GLU A 62 -23.84 -2.22 14.95
C GLU A 62 -22.35 -2.32 14.65
N PHE A 63 -21.80 -1.37 13.89
CA PHE A 63 -20.36 -1.30 13.68
C PHE A 63 -19.85 0.15 13.63
N ASP A 64 -18.62 0.32 14.12
CA ASP A 64 -17.82 1.53 13.98
C ASP A 64 -16.50 1.18 13.29
N TRP A 65 -16.33 1.70 12.07
CA TRP A 65 -15.10 1.51 11.30
C TRP A 65 -14.33 2.81 11.21
N GLN A 66 -13.15 2.86 11.84
CA GLN A 66 -12.27 4.01 11.85
C GLN A 66 -11.24 3.93 10.73
N GLN A 67 -10.99 5.07 10.07
CA GLN A 67 -10.01 5.15 8.96
C GLN A 67 -8.97 6.26 9.20
N PRO A 68 -8.12 6.15 10.20
CA PRO A 68 -6.99 7.06 10.35
C PRO A 68 -5.97 6.82 9.24
N LYS A 69 -5.08 7.78 9.00
CA LYS A 69 -3.96 7.59 8.08
C LYS A 69 -2.96 6.56 8.63
N ASN A 70 -2.26 5.86 7.72
CA ASN A 70 -1.46 4.66 7.97
C ASN A 70 -0.68 4.61 9.30
N ASN A 71 0.18 5.56 9.54
CA ASN A 71 1.02 5.53 10.75
C ASN A 71 0.20 5.60 12.04
N LYS A 72 -0.92 6.32 12.03
CA LYS A 72 -1.80 6.44 13.18
C LYS A 72 -2.55 5.15 13.52
N ILE A 73 -2.75 4.25 12.54
CA ILE A 73 -3.37 2.94 12.81
C ILE A 73 -2.46 2.11 13.71
N PHE A 74 -1.16 2.05 13.41
CA PHE A 74 -0.19 1.32 14.23
C PHE A 74 -0.13 1.87 15.67
N GLU A 75 -0.16 3.20 15.82
CA GLU A 75 -0.20 3.85 17.13
C GLU A 75 -1.48 3.49 17.90
N GLN A 76 -2.65 3.51 17.22
CA GLN A 76 -3.93 3.15 17.83
C GLN A 76 -3.98 1.70 18.25
N LEU A 77 -3.53 0.76 17.40
CA LEU A 77 -3.48 -0.67 17.74
C LEU A 77 -2.53 -0.94 18.91
N THR A 78 -1.37 -0.27 18.93
CA THR A 78 -0.43 -0.35 20.06
C THR A 78 -1.06 0.17 21.35
N ALA A 79 -1.73 1.32 21.29
CA ALA A 79 -2.41 1.87 22.46
C ALA A 79 -3.58 0.98 22.93
N ASP A 80 -4.30 0.37 21.99
CA ASP A 80 -5.40 -0.53 22.29
C ASP A 80 -4.94 -1.84 22.96
N SER A 81 -3.79 -2.37 22.55
CA SER A 81 -3.20 -3.58 23.14
C SER A 81 -2.77 -3.43 24.60
N LEU A 82 -2.62 -2.19 25.08
CA LEU A 82 -2.30 -1.90 26.49
C LEU A 82 -3.55 -1.89 27.40
N LYS A 83 -4.74 -1.97 26.86
CA LYS A 83 -5.98 -2.03 27.62
C LYS A 83 -6.21 -3.45 28.15
N PRO A 84 -6.87 -3.61 29.31
CA PRO A 84 -7.22 -4.93 29.83
C PRO A 84 -8.10 -5.73 28.85
N GLU A 85 -8.99 -5.06 28.14
CA GLU A 85 -9.77 -5.57 27.01
C GLU A 85 -9.57 -4.62 25.84
N GLY A 86 -9.08 -5.15 24.71
CA GLY A 86 -8.93 -4.37 23.49
C GLY A 86 -10.28 -3.92 22.95
N THR A 87 -10.29 -2.81 22.25
CA THR A 87 -11.51 -2.27 21.64
C THR A 87 -11.71 -2.82 20.24
N PHE A 88 -10.62 -2.88 19.44
CA PHE A 88 -10.71 -3.26 18.04
C PHE A 88 -10.72 -4.79 17.86
N ALA A 89 -11.77 -5.28 17.22
CA ALA A 89 -11.92 -6.70 16.90
C ALA A 89 -11.21 -7.08 15.59
N MET A 90 -11.03 -6.12 14.67
CA MET A 90 -10.41 -6.37 13.37
C MET A 90 -9.64 -5.15 12.86
N THR A 91 -8.55 -5.41 12.15
CA THR A 91 -7.87 -4.40 11.36
C THR A 91 -7.71 -4.84 9.90
N LEU A 92 -7.76 -3.86 8.99
CA LEU A 92 -7.39 -4.01 7.58
C LEU A 92 -6.33 -2.98 7.25
N ILE A 93 -5.09 -3.39 7.30
CA ILE A 93 -3.92 -2.53 7.16
C ILE A 93 -3.03 -2.98 6.00
N GLN A 94 -2.18 -2.10 5.54
CA GLN A 94 -1.16 -2.34 4.51
C GLN A 94 0.23 -2.08 5.10
N ASP A 95 1.27 -2.41 4.36
CA ASP A 95 2.68 -2.34 4.75
C ASP A 95 3.14 -3.56 5.57
N GLY A 96 3.46 -4.63 4.84
CA GLY A 96 3.87 -5.93 5.42
C GLY A 96 5.03 -5.82 6.39
N ASN A 97 6.03 -4.98 6.11
CA ASN A 97 7.21 -4.81 6.98
C ASN A 97 6.82 -4.24 8.35
N GLN A 98 5.94 -3.24 8.40
CA GLN A 98 5.46 -2.70 9.67
C GLN A 98 4.47 -3.63 10.36
N ILE A 99 3.63 -4.34 9.60
CA ILE A 99 2.72 -5.35 10.16
C ILE A 99 3.55 -6.42 10.88
N GLU A 100 4.55 -6.97 10.20
CA GLU A 100 5.41 -7.98 10.80
C GLU A 100 6.17 -7.44 12.01
N SER A 101 6.98 -6.40 11.83
CA SER A 101 7.91 -5.94 12.87
C SER A 101 7.24 -5.27 14.08
N LYS A 102 6.13 -4.55 13.85
CA LYS A 102 5.47 -3.77 14.91
C LYS A 102 4.25 -4.45 15.53
N MET A 103 3.61 -5.37 14.80
CA MET A 103 2.32 -5.93 15.21
C MET A 103 2.40 -7.42 15.53
N THR A 104 2.79 -8.25 14.57
CA THR A 104 2.75 -9.70 14.76
C THR A 104 3.94 -10.22 15.57
N GLN A 105 5.16 -9.77 15.29
CA GLN A 105 6.34 -10.16 16.08
C GLN A 105 6.26 -9.67 17.53
N THR A 106 5.54 -8.59 17.78
CA THR A 106 5.33 -8.04 19.12
C THR A 106 4.11 -8.64 19.82
N GLY A 107 3.30 -9.46 19.13
CA GLY A 107 2.10 -10.08 19.67
C GLY A 107 0.93 -9.11 19.87
N ILE A 108 0.95 -7.93 19.23
CA ILE A 108 -0.17 -6.97 19.24
C ILE A 108 -1.31 -7.45 18.35
N LEU A 109 -0.98 -8.06 17.21
CA LEU A 109 -1.95 -8.71 16.32
C LEU A 109 -1.65 -10.20 16.22
N ASP A 110 -2.71 -10.98 16.29
CA ASP A 110 -2.72 -12.37 15.88
C ASP A 110 -3.43 -12.47 14.51
N THR A 111 -3.15 -13.55 13.78
CA THR A 111 -3.75 -13.80 12.47
C THR A 111 -4.57 -15.07 12.51
N PHE A 112 -5.64 -15.10 11.73
CA PHE A 112 -6.50 -16.27 11.60
C PHE A 112 -7.06 -16.38 10.19
N ILE A 113 -6.97 -17.56 9.61
CA ILE A 113 -7.57 -17.90 8.32
C ILE A 113 -8.43 -19.14 8.50
N PRO A 114 -9.74 -19.06 8.20
CA PRO A 114 -10.61 -20.25 8.27
C PRO A 114 -10.12 -21.35 7.33
N LYS A 115 -10.05 -22.58 7.84
CA LYS A 115 -9.56 -23.74 7.09
C LYS A 115 -10.32 -23.98 5.78
N GLU A 116 -11.65 -23.97 5.83
CA GLU A 116 -12.48 -24.18 4.64
C GLU A 116 -12.25 -23.07 3.59
N TRP A 117 -12.03 -21.83 4.04
CA TRP A 117 -11.68 -20.74 3.12
C TRP A 117 -10.32 -21.00 2.45
N ALA A 118 -9.33 -21.41 3.22
CA ALA A 118 -8.00 -21.71 2.69
C ALA A 118 -8.06 -22.87 1.67
N GLU A 119 -8.76 -23.95 1.99
CA GLU A 119 -8.96 -25.10 1.11
C GLU A 119 -9.69 -24.69 -0.20
N ALA A 120 -10.75 -23.89 -0.10
CA ALA A 120 -11.49 -23.41 -1.26
C ALA A 120 -10.64 -22.49 -2.18
N ASN A 121 -9.62 -21.84 -1.63
CA ASN A 121 -8.68 -21.00 -2.37
C ASN A 121 -7.36 -21.70 -2.74
N GLY A 122 -7.28 -23.02 -2.54
CA GLY A 122 -6.11 -23.82 -2.91
C GLY A 122 -4.85 -23.48 -2.11
N THR A 123 -5.00 -23.02 -0.87
CA THR A 123 -3.90 -22.64 0.02
C THR A 123 -4.05 -23.29 1.41
N THR A 124 -3.10 -23.03 2.28
CA THR A 124 -3.16 -23.38 3.70
C THR A 124 -2.84 -22.14 4.54
N PRO A 125 -3.28 -22.06 5.81
CA PRO A 125 -2.90 -20.96 6.69
C PRO A 125 -1.38 -20.76 6.76
N ASP A 126 -0.59 -21.82 6.84
CA ASP A 126 0.87 -21.76 6.88
C ASP A 126 1.51 -21.25 5.59
N ALA A 127 0.90 -21.52 4.43
CA ALA A 127 1.43 -21.10 3.12
C ALA A 127 1.38 -19.59 2.89
N VAL A 128 0.62 -18.85 3.70
CA VAL A 128 0.45 -17.41 3.63
C VAL A 128 0.94 -16.70 4.91
N ASP A 129 1.78 -17.36 5.68
CA ASP A 129 2.34 -16.88 6.96
C ASP A 129 1.25 -16.36 7.94
N GLY A 130 0.05 -16.94 7.87
CA GLY A 130 -1.09 -16.52 8.66
C GLY A 130 -1.76 -15.21 8.24
N TYR A 131 -1.30 -14.55 7.18
CA TYR A 131 -1.92 -13.31 6.71
C TYR A 131 -2.98 -13.57 5.63
N LEU A 132 -4.16 -13.02 5.83
CA LEU A 132 -5.17 -12.95 4.78
C LEU A 132 -4.93 -11.73 3.90
N ALA A 133 -4.17 -11.91 2.81
CA ALA A 133 -3.94 -10.87 1.82
C ALA A 133 -5.18 -10.72 0.91
N LEU A 134 -6.00 -9.71 1.17
CA LEU A 134 -7.23 -9.45 0.41
C LEU A 134 -6.96 -8.77 -0.93
N GLN A 135 -5.88 -8.00 -1.03
CA GLN A 135 -5.52 -7.32 -2.27
C GLN A 135 -4.04 -6.91 -2.26
N THR A 136 -3.45 -6.89 -3.45
CA THR A 136 -2.18 -6.24 -3.72
C THR A 136 -2.44 -4.93 -4.44
N LEU A 137 -1.83 -3.85 -3.99
CA LEU A 137 -1.87 -2.55 -4.65
C LEU A 137 -0.49 -2.24 -5.20
N ASN A 138 -0.45 -1.85 -6.47
CA ASN A 138 0.77 -1.41 -7.13
C ASN A 138 0.71 0.10 -7.35
N LYS A 139 1.75 0.81 -6.95
CA LYS A 139 2.02 2.16 -7.42
C LYS A 139 2.76 2.06 -8.75
N VAL A 140 2.34 2.84 -9.71
CA VAL A 140 2.95 2.93 -11.03
C VAL A 140 3.14 4.37 -11.41
N PHE A 141 4.11 4.64 -12.27
CA PHE A 141 4.25 5.95 -12.87
C PHE A 141 3.19 6.13 -13.95
N GLU A 142 2.44 7.20 -13.83
CA GLU A 142 1.43 7.60 -14.78
C GLU A 142 1.68 9.03 -15.27
N TYR A 143 1.30 9.34 -16.48
CA TYR A 143 1.42 10.69 -17.02
C TYR A 143 0.23 11.06 -17.91
N ASN A 144 -0.07 12.35 -17.92
CA ASN A 144 -1.04 12.93 -18.83
C ASN A 144 -0.43 13.00 -20.24
N CYS A 145 -1.01 12.29 -21.19
CA CYS A 145 -0.48 12.13 -22.55
C CYS A 145 -1.11 13.09 -23.57
N THR A 146 -1.73 14.17 -23.15
CA THR A 146 -2.31 15.16 -24.06
C THR A 146 -1.29 16.09 -24.70
N GLY A 147 -0.07 16.12 -24.18
CA GLY A 147 1.04 16.89 -24.75
C GLY A 147 1.98 16.06 -25.62
N SER A 148 3.23 16.47 -25.67
CA SER A 148 4.28 15.86 -26.50
C SER A 148 5.31 15.08 -25.72
N LYS A 149 5.36 15.22 -24.38
CA LYS A 149 6.35 14.52 -23.54
C LYS A 149 6.00 13.06 -23.45
N VAL A 150 6.99 12.21 -23.63
CA VAL A 150 6.91 10.76 -23.45
C VAL A 150 7.84 10.39 -22.31
N TYR A 151 7.38 9.50 -21.44
CA TYR A 151 8.15 8.99 -20.32
C TYR A 151 8.46 7.51 -20.61
N ASP A 152 9.56 7.25 -21.29
CA ASP A 152 10.00 5.91 -21.69
C ASP A 152 11.30 5.46 -20.99
N ASN A 153 11.84 6.34 -20.14
CA ASN A 153 12.99 6.04 -19.29
C ASN A 153 12.72 6.52 -17.85
N CYS A 154 13.17 5.78 -16.84
CA CYS A 154 12.96 6.16 -15.44
C CYS A 154 13.69 7.47 -15.06
N TRP A 155 14.71 7.89 -15.77
CA TRP A 155 15.39 9.17 -15.57
C TRP A 155 14.56 10.37 -16.05
N ASP A 156 13.55 10.17 -16.90
CA ASP A 156 12.65 11.23 -17.33
C ASP A 156 11.87 11.83 -16.14
N PHE A 157 11.64 11.04 -15.09
CA PHE A 157 10.93 11.49 -13.89
C PHE A 157 11.74 12.39 -12.98
N VAL A 158 13.05 12.48 -13.19
CA VAL A 158 13.99 13.31 -12.43
C VAL A 158 14.74 14.31 -13.32
N ALA A 159 14.27 14.51 -14.56
CA ALA A 159 14.78 15.53 -15.45
C ALA A 159 14.52 16.95 -14.91
N GLU A 160 15.28 17.94 -15.35
CA GLU A 160 15.32 19.31 -14.82
C GLU A 160 13.94 19.98 -14.76
N ASP A 161 13.11 19.76 -15.76
CA ASP A 161 11.76 20.34 -15.90
C ASP A 161 10.63 19.43 -15.40
N THR A 162 10.98 18.29 -14.78
CA THR A 162 10.02 17.32 -14.29
C THR A 162 9.84 17.45 -12.78
N HIS A 163 8.58 17.72 -12.37
CA HIS A 163 8.16 17.77 -10.98
C HIS A 163 7.05 16.75 -10.77
N ALA A 164 7.41 15.47 -10.70
CA ALA A 164 6.45 14.39 -10.59
C ALA A 164 5.57 14.55 -9.33
N LEU A 165 4.27 14.37 -9.47
CA LEU A 165 3.36 14.33 -8.34
C LEU A 165 3.59 13.06 -7.53
N PHE A 166 3.84 13.23 -6.25
CA PHE A 166 4.10 12.10 -5.36
C PHE A 166 3.58 12.39 -3.96
N MET A 167 3.19 11.33 -3.27
CA MET A 167 2.78 11.46 -1.89
C MET A 167 3.95 11.94 -1.03
N ASP A 168 3.67 12.87 -0.13
CA ASP A 168 4.65 13.36 0.84
C ASP A 168 5.29 12.18 1.60
N ILE A 169 6.60 12.05 1.47
CA ILE A 169 7.37 10.94 2.05
C ILE A 169 7.33 10.89 3.58
N ASP A 170 6.98 11.99 4.24
CA ASP A 170 6.83 12.02 5.69
C ASP A 170 5.43 11.63 6.15
N SER A 171 4.45 11.64 5.24
CA SER A 171 3.07 11.26 5.55
C SER A 171 2.80 9.77 5.47
N GLU A 172 3.59 9.02 4.68
CA GLU A 172 3.38 7.59 4.43
C GLU A 172 4.69 6.84 4.16
N VAL A 173 4.86 5.67 4.80
CA VAL A 173 6.10 4.87 4.70
C VAL A 173 6.27 4.24 3.31
N VAL A 174 5.18 4.02 2.57
CA VAL A 174 5.24 3.38 1.23
C VAL A 174 6.14 4.16 0.27
N GLY A 175 6.13 5.49 0.32
CA GLY A 175 7.03 6.31 -0.47
C GLY A 175 8.50 6.11 -0.11
N LYS A 176 8.81 6.06 1.18
CA LYS A 176 10.17 5.78 1.66
C LYS A 176 10.62 4.38 1.28
N ASN A 177 9.76 3.38 1.43
CA ASN A 177 10.06 2.00 1.05
C ASN A 177 10.38 1.88 -0.44
N PHE A 178 9.66 2.61 -1.30
CA PHE A 178 10.01 2.69 -2.72
C PHE A 178 11.42 3.23 -2.94
N LEU A 179 11.80 4.32 -2.27
CA LEU A 179 13.15 4.88 -2.40
C LEU A 179 14.23 3.93 -1.86
N TYR A 180 13.98 3.27 -0.71
CA TYR A 180 14.91 2.27 -0.19
C TYR A 180 15.06 1.06 -1.13
N MET A 181 13.98 0.61 -1.72
CA MET A 181 14.02 -0.49 -2.70
C MET A 181 14.98 -0.19 -3.85
N LEU A 182 15.07 1.06 -4.30
CA LEU A 182 15.98 1.44 -5.38
C LEU A 182 17.46 1.22 -5.04
N THR A 183 17.81 1.17 -3.75
CA THR A 183 19.21 0.92 -3.31
C THR A 183 19.60 -0.55 -3.30
N GLU A 184 18.66 -1.48 -3.52
CA GLU A 184 18.99 -2.89 -3.71
C GLU A 184 19.76 -3.09 -5.02
N ASP A 185 20.76 -3.96 -5.02
CA ASP A 185 21.66 -4.20 -6.17
C ASP A 185 20.92 -4.40 -7.49
N LYS A 186 19.79 -5.14 -7.45
CA LYS A 186 18.97 -5.41 -8.63
C LYS A 186 18.43 -4.12 -9.26
N TYR A 187 17.86 -3.23 -8.43
CA TYR A 187 17.21 -2.01 -8.92
C TYR A 187 18.24 -0.92 -9.22
N ALA A 188 19.34 -0.86 -8.47
CA ALA A 188 20.46 0.01 -8.78
C ALA A 188 21.07 -0.32 -10.16
N ALA A 189 21.22 -1.61 -10.49
CA ALA A 189 21.66 -2.04 -11.80
C ALA A 189 20.66 -1.65 -12.92
N MET A 190 19.36 -1.77 -12.68
CA MET A 190 18.34 -1.33 -13.64
C MET A 190 18.41 0.19 -13.90
N LEU A 191 18.62 0.99 -12.86
CA LEU A 191 18.79 2.45 -12.98
C LEU A 191 20.03 2.81 -13.80
N LYS A 192 21.14 2.09 -13.60
CA LYS A 192 22.35 2.23 -14.40
C LYS A 192 22.12 1.87 -15.87
N ASP A 193 21.46 0.75 -16.14
CA ASP A 193 21.16 0.31 -17.50
C ASP A 193 20.26 1.33 -18.22
N ALA A 194 19.25 1.86 -17.52
CA ALA A 194 18.41 2.92 -18.03
C ALA A 194 19.20 4.22 -18.30
N PHE A 195 20.12 4.61 -17.41
CA PHE A 195 21.02 5.75 -17.64
C PHE A 195 21.89 5.55 -18.89
N ASN A 196 22.46 4.37 -19.07
CA ASN A 196 23.29 4.05 -20.22
C ASN A 196 22.52 4.07 -21.56
N ALA A 197 21.20 3.90 -21.51
CA ALA A 197 20.33 3.96 -22.68
C ALA A 197 19.91 5.40 -23.05
N LEU A 198 20.15 6.39 -22.19
CA LEU A 198 19.84 7.80 -22.48
C LEU A 198 20.73 8.36 -23.61
N PRO A 199 20.25 9.38 -24.34
CA PRO A 199 21.08 10.21 -25.21
C PRO A 199 22.26 10.85 -24.46
N ALA A 200 23.37 11.10 -25.17
CA ALA A 200 24.60 11.59 -24.55
C ALA A 200 24.48 12.96 -23.83
N ASP A 201 23.62 13.83 -24.31
CA ASP A 201 23.32 15.11 -23.68
C ASP A 201 22.53 14.96 -22.37
N GLU A 202 21.61 14.02 -22.31
CA GLU A 202 20.89 13.69 -21.08
C GLU A 202 21.80 12.98 -20.06
N GLN A 203 22.65 12.06 -20.53
CA GLN A 203 23.68 11.46 -19.65
C GLN A 203 24.59 12.54 -19.04
N ALA A 204 25.01 13.52 -19.84
CA ALA A 204 25.85 14.61 -19.37
C ALA A 204 25.17 15.50 -18.31
N TYR A 205 23.85 15.60 -18.34
CA TYR A 205 23.07 16.28 -17.30
C TYR A 205 23.11 15.54 -15.95
N PHE A 206 22.92 14.22 -15.95
CA PHE A 206 22.83 13.42 -14.72
C PHE A 206 24.21 13.03 -14.16
N GLN A 207 25.23 12.89 -14.99
CA GLN A 207 26.55 12.38 -14.63
C GLN A 207 27.18 13.09 -13.41
N PRO A 208 27.15 14.42 -13.28
CA PRO A 208 27.72 15.10 -12.12
C PRO A 208 27.08 14.68 -10.79
N THR A 209 25.77 14.45 -10.76
CA THR A 209 25.07 13.97 -9.57
C THR A 209 25.43 12.52 -9.24
N ILE A 210 25.59 11.68 -10.28
CA ILE A 210 26.01 10.28 -10.10
C ILE A 210 27.44 10.21 -9.52
N ASP A 211 28.35 11.03 -10.03
CA ASP A 211 29.74 11.07 -9.53
C ASP A 211 29.81 11.60 -8.09
N GLU A 212 28.99 12.58 -7.73
CA GLU A 212 28.88 13.09 -6.36
C GLU A 212 28.42 12.02 -5.36
N MET A 213 27.56 11.09 -5.78
CA MET A 213 27.01 10.04 -4.91
C MET A 213 27.94 8.83 -4.72
N GLU A 214 29.07 8.75 -5.40
CA GLU A 214 29.96 7.58 -5.32
C GLU A 214 30.54 7.37 -3.91
N SER A 215 30.99 8.43 -3.25
CA SER A 215 31.51 8.33 -1.88
C SER A 215 30.44 7.89 -0.89
N GLU A 216 29.25 8.50 -0.96
CA GLU A 216 28.14 8.17 -0.08
C GLU A 216 27.65 6.73 -0.28
N ALA A 217 27.58 6.25 -1.52
CA ALA A 217 27.22 4.87 -1.82
C ALA A 217 28.21 3.88 -1.19
N ASN A 218 29.51 4.18 -1.25
CA ASN A 218 30.56 3.36 -0.62
C ASN A 218 30.45 3.39 0.92
N ASP A 219 30.20 4.55 1.52
CA ASP A 219 30.07 4.72 2.96
C ASP A 219 28.83 3.98 3.52
N LEU A 220 27.77 3.91 2.73
CA LEU A 220 26.56 3.14 3.04
C LEU A 220 26.70 1.65 2.74
N GLY A 221 27.81 1.20 2.16
CA GLY A 221 28.05 -0.19 1.82
C GLY A 221 27.16 -0.71 0.68
N LEU A 222 26.68 0.16 -0.20
CA LEU A 222 25.91 -0.22 -1.37
C LEU A 222 26.79 -0.87 -2.43
N GLY A 223 26.19 -1.70 -3.28
CA GLY A 223 26.88 -2.33 -4.40
C GLY A 223 27.43 -1.31 -5.41
N ALA A 224 28.21 -1.80 -6.39
CA ALA A 224 28.92 -0.96 -7.36
C ALA A 224 28.02 0.03 -8.13
N ASP A 225 26.75 -0.26 -8.27
CA ASP A 225 25.78 0.55 -8.99
C ASP A 225 24.94 1.45 -8.04
N GLY A 226 25.17 1.39 -6.72
CA GLY A 226 24.44 2.15 -5.69
C GLY A 226 24.46 3.65 -5.92
N LYS A 227 25.51 4.21 -6.52
CA LYS A 227 25.57 5.64 -6.87
C LYS A 227 24.48 6.10 -7.82
N TYR A 228 24.01 5.23 -8.73
CA TYR A 228 22.90 5.56 -9.63
C TYR A 228 21.60 5.65 -8.88
N ALA A 229 21.39 4.75 -7.92
CA ALA A 229 20.22 4.79 -7.04
C ALA A 229 20.21 6.06 -6.18
N LEU A 230 21.31 6.39 -5.52
CA LEU A 230 21.40 7.59 -4.69
C LEU A 230 21.25 8.87 -5.50
N ALA A 231 21.82 8.93 -6.71
CA ALA A 231 21.66 10.08 -7.62
C ALA A 231 20.18 10.27 -8.01
N TRP A 232 19.51 9.19 -8.41
CA TRP A 232 18.10 9.22 -8.76
C TRP A 232 17.24 9.66 -7.55
N ILE A 233 17.49 9.09 -6.37
CA ILE A 233 16.79 9.45 -5.13
C ILE A 233 17.01 10.92 -4.78
N LYS A 234 18.24 11.41 -4.87
CA LYS A 234 18.58 12.82 -4.60
C LYS A 234 17.81 13.77 -5.51
N LEU A 235 17.81 13.49 -6.80
CA LEU A 235 17.08 14.29 -7.79
C LEU A 235 15.58 14.23 -7.56
N TRP A 236 15.04 13.04 -7.30
CA TRP A 236 13.63 12.86 -7.00
C TRP A 236 13.19 13.65 -5.77
N VAL A 237 13.89 13.48 -4.64
CA VAL A 237 13.57 14.18 -3.38
C VAL A 237 13.71 15.69 -3.53
N GLY A 238 14.62 16.16 -4.38
CA GLY A 238 14.83 17.56 -4.63
C GLY A 238 13.80 18.21 -5.56
N SER A 239 13.03 17.43 -6.33
CA SER A 239 12.17 17.96 -7.40
C SER A 239 10.70 17.56 -7.34
N TYR A 240 10.34 16.46 -6.65
CA TYR A 240 8.95 16.00 -6.66
C TYR A 240 7.98 17.01 -6.04
N ASN A 241 6.76 17.02 -6.56
CA ASN A 241 5.67 17.86 -6.07
C ASN A 241 4.85 17.07 -5.05
N ALA A 242 5.01 17.42 -3.76
CA ALA A 242 4.38 16.71 -2.65
C ALA A 242 2.86 16.82 -2.65
N GLN A 243 2.18 15.71 -2.58
CA GLN A 243 0.73 15.60 -2.51
C GLN A 243 0.29 14.89 -1.22
N THR A 244 -0.95 15.09 -0.82
CA THR A 244 -1.47 14.52 0.43
C THR A 244 -1.90 13.07 0.30
N ASP A 245 -2.24 12.59 -0.89
CA ASP A 245 -2.76 11.24 -1.15
C ASP A 245 -2.73 10.94 -2.66
N ASP A 246 -2.85 9.66 -3.03
CA ASP A 246 -3.02 9.20 -4.42
C ASP A 246 -4.28 9.77 -5.10
N GLY A 247 -5.33 10.06 -4.35
CA GLY A 247 -6.55 10.67 -4.89
C GLY A 247 -6.31 12.06 -5.51
N PRO A 248 -5.74 13.02 -4.79
CA PRO A 248 -5.32 14.31 -5.33
C PRO A 248 -4.37 14.19 -6.53
N ILE A 249 -3.40 13.26 -6.50
CA ILE A 249 -2.50 13.01 -7.63
C ILE A 249 -3.31 12.62 -8.86
N CYS A 250 -4.18 11.62 -8.74
CA CYS A 250 -5.02 11.14 -9.85
C CYS A 250 -5.91 12.27 -10.39
N ASN A 251 -6.60 13.02 -9.52
CA ASN A 251 -7.47 14.12 -9.92
C ASN A 251 -6.71 15.23 -10.67
N THR A 252 -5.47 15.49 -10.26
CA THR A 252 -4.62 16.47 -10.97
C THR A 252 -4.23 15.94 -12.35
N LEU A 253 -3.76 14.70 -12.44
CA LEU A 253 -3.28 14.13 -13.71
C LEU A 253 -4.38 14.03 -14.76
N VAL A 254 -5.62 13.69 -14.39
CA VAL A 254 -6.74 13.59 -15.35
C VAL A 254 -7.27 14.96 -15.82
N SER A 255 -6.83 16.04 -15.23
CA SER A 255 -7.23 17.40 -15.64
C SER A 255 -6.68 17.75 -17.02
N ASP A 256 -7.50 18.40 -17.84
CA ASP A 256 -7.08 18.93 -19.17
C ASP A 256 -5.90 19.92 -19.08
N SER A 257 -5.72 20.54 -17.91
CA SER A 257 -4.61 21.49 -17.66
C SER A 257 -3.30 20.83 -17.28
N ALA A 258 -3.30 19.51 -17.04
CA ALA A 258 -2.12 18.76 -16.56
C ALA A 258 -1.27 18.19 -17.70
N THR A 259 -1.30 18.81 -18.87
CA THR A 259 -0.53 18.38 -20.05
C THR A 259 0.93 18.08 -19.69
N ASP A 260 1.41 16.90 -20.09
CA ASP A 260 2.76 16.39 -19.83
C ASP A 260 3.12 16.17 -18.35
N GLN A 261 2.17 16.32 -17.42
CA GLN A 261 2.42 16.08 -16.01
C GLN A 261 2.47 14.58 -15.71
N CYS A 262 3.37 14.19 -14.82
CA CYS A 262 3.51 12.81 -14.36
C CYS A 262 3.38 12.68 -12.84
N GLY A 263 3.19 11.46 -12.37
CA GLY A 263 3.14 11.15 -10.95
C GLY A 263 3.29 9.66 -10.66
N LEU A 264 3.58 9.33 -9.42
CA LEU A 264 3.62 7.96 -8.91
C LEU A 264 2.44 7.74 -7.96
N LEU A 265 1.51 6.89 -8.35
CA LEU A 265 0.26 6.66 -7.62
C LEU A 265 -0.27 5.23 -7.78
N VAL A 266 -1.28 4.90 -6.98
CA VAL A 266 -1.95 3.60 -7.08
C VAL A 266 -2.83 3.56 -8.34
N TYR A 267 -2.50 2.67 -9.28
CA TYR A 267 -3.18 2.51 -10.58
C TYR A 267 -4.72 2.43 -10.48
N SER A 268 -5.25 1.76 -9.46
CA SER A 268 -6.70 1.62 -9.28
C SER A 268 -7.44 2.93 -8.98
N LYS A 269 -6.75 4.04 -8.76
CA LYS A 269 -7.38 5.36 -8.57
C LYS A 269 -8.03 5.89 -9.84
N LEU A 270 -7.50 5.56 -11.02
CA LEU A 270 -8.14 5.90 -12.30
C LEU A 270 -9.58 5.36 -12.38
N ARG A 271 -9.80 4.10 -11.98
CA ARG A 271 -11.14 3.52 -11.93
C ARG A 271 -12.09 4.34 -11.04
N SER A 272 -11.62 4.81 -9.88
CA SER A 272 -12.45 5.62 -8.98
C SER A 272 -12.87 6.94 -9.62
N VAL A 273 -12.00 7.54 -10.43
CA VAL A 273 -12.34 8.76 -11.20
C VAL A 273 -13.35 8.44 -12.30
N GLU A 274 -13.16 7.36 -13.04
CA GLU A 274 -14.09 6.92 -14.08
C GLU A 274 -15.49 6.64 -13.51
N GLU A 275 -15.56 5.91 -12.41
CA GLU A 275 -16.83 5.60 -11.72
C GLU A 275 -17.53 6.86 -11.23
N SER A 276 -16.79 7.83 -10.69
CA SER A 276 -17.34 9.09 -10.18
C SER A 276 -17.82 10.04 -11.27
N ALA A 277 -17.07 10.09 -12.38
CA ALA A 277 -17.37 10.99 -13.51
C ALA A 277 -18.32 10.38 -14.54
N GLY A 278 -18.49 9.06 -14.54
CA GLY A 278 -19.27 8.32 -15.56
C GLY A 278 -18.63 8.38 -16.95
N VAL A 279 -17.32 8.57 -17.03
CA VAL A 279 -16.55 8.69 -18.27
C VAL A 279 -15.27 7.88 -18.20
N SER A 280 -14.79 7.41 -19.34
CA SER A 280 -13.49 6.74 -19.42
C SER A 280 -12.36 7.76 -19.43
N VAL A 281 -11.34 7.49 -18.63
CA VAL A 281 -10.09 8.27 -18.62
C VAL A 281 -9.20 7.76 -19.77
N ASN A 282 -8.97 8.60 -20.77
CA ASN A 282 -8.20 8.27 -21.97
C ASN A 282 -6.98 9.18 -22.21
N ASN A 283 -6.73 10.12 -21.30
CA ASN A 283 -5.62 11.06 -21.37
C ASN A 283 -4.44 10.67 -20.46
N ILE A 284 -4.49 9.49 -19.85
CA ILE A 284 -3.45 8.97 -18.96
C ILE A 284 -2.80 7.74 -19.59
N LYS A 285 -1.48 7.66 -19.47
CA LYS A 285 -0.70 6.46 -19.78
C LYS A 285 0.12 6.04 -18.58
N VAL A 286 0.33 4.73 -18.47
CA VAL A 286 1.34 4.16 -17.58
C VAL A 286 2.69 4.21 -18.31
N ALA A 287 3.69 4.74 -17.65
CA ALA A 287 5.05 4.68 -18.15
C ALA A 287 5.59 3.27 -17.89
N ALA A 288 6.07 2.63 -18.96
CA ALA A 288 6.61 1.28 -18.92
C ALA A 288 8.09 1.30 -19.33
N TYR A 289 8.95 0.79 -18.45
CA TYR A 289 10.40 0.62 -18.66
C TYR A 289 10.93 -0.56 -17.82
#